data_fa0bfd47ae9961be75ea7123ae97b3db
#
_entry.id   fa0bfd47ae9961be75ea7123ae97b3db
#
_cell.length_a   1.000
_cell.length_b   1.000
_cell.length_c   1.000
_cell.angle_alpha   90.00
_cell.angle_beta   90.00
_cell.angle_gamma   90.00
#
_symmetry.space_group_name_H-M   'P 1'
#
loop_
_entity.id
_entity.type
_entity.pdbx_description
1 polymer ?
#
loop_
_entity_poly.entity_id
_entity_poly.type
_entity_poly.pdbx_seq_one_letter_code
_entity_poly.pdbx_strand_id
1 'polypeptide(L)'
;KTEDLVGPYELHDFYLYHMLRFGVQPKKLFRIAKIAFDGEYAPEVIYKWLRTFVWRFFAQQFKRSCLPDGPKVGSVAVSPRGDLRMPSDAAVQLWIKQLDDIREEYHF
;
A
#
# COMPACT_ATOMS: atom_id res chain seq x y z
N LYS A 1 2.29 -17.61 -10.22
CA LYS A 1 3.24 -17.38 -9.24
C LYS A 1 2.97 -16.17 -8.46
N THR A 2 3.45 -16.14 -7.26
CA THR A 2 3.21 -15.05 -6.37
C THR A 2 3.78 -13.75 -6.91
N GLU A 3 4.95 -13.82 -7.47
CA GLU A 3 5.57 -12.62 -7.96
C GLU A 3 4.80 -12.03 -9.14
N ASP A 4 4.10 -12.84 -9.88
CA ASP A 4 3.30 -12.32 -10.98
C ASP A 4 2.11 -11.53 -10.43
N LEU A 5 1.69 -11.84 -9.23
CA LEU A 5 0.54 -11.16 -8.67
C LEU A 5 0.91 -9.90 -7.90
N VAL A 6 2.02 -9.88 -7.25
CA VAL A 6 2.40 -8.75 -6.42
C VAL A 6 3.60 -7.98 -6.92
N GLY A 7 4.24 -8.47 -7.96
CA GLY A 7 5.40 -7.81 -8.52
C GLY A 7 6.67 -8.23 -7.84
N PRO A 8 7.74 -7.57 -8.13
CA PRO A 8 9.03 -7.92 -7.53
C PRO A 8 8.93 -7.87 -6.02
N TYR A 9 9.45 -8.87 -5.37
CA TYR A 9 9.36 -8.96 -3.92
C TYR A 9 10.00 -7.76 -3.25
N GLU A 10 11.07 -7.23 -3.80
CA GLU A 10 11.72 -6.10 -3.15
C GLU A 10 10.84 -4.87 -3.13
N LEU A 11 10.05 -4.64 -4.15
CA LEU A 11 9.13 -3.52 -4.14
C LEU A 11 8.00 -3.78 -3.15
N HIS A 12 7.47 -4.99 -3.17
CA HIS A 12 6.39 -5.35 -2.27
C HIS A 12 6.85 -5.22 -0.82
N ASP A 13 8.02 -5.73 -0.50
CA ASP A 13 8.54 -5.68 0.85
C ASP A 13 8.83 -4.24 1.27
N PHE A 14 9.29 -3.43 0.34
CA PHE A 14 9.58 -2.03 0.64
C PHE A 14 8.28 -1.31 1.02
N TYR A 15 7.22 -1.51 0.24
CA TYR A 15 5.96 -0.86 0.52
C TYR A 15 5.38 -1.33 1.85
N LEU A 16 5.43 -2.62 2.07
CA LEU A 16 4.87 -3.19 3.27
C LEU A 16 5.63 -2.67 4.50
N TYR A 17 6.94 -2.68 4.43
CA TYR A 17 7.75 -2.23 5.54
C TYR A 17 7.46 -0.77 5.90
N HIS A 18 7.46 0.10 4.91
CA HIS A 18 7.28 1.51 5.19
C HIS A 18 5.85 1.82 5.61
N MET A 19 4.90 1.11 5.08
CA MET A 19 3.53 1.34 5.46
C MET A 19 3.26 0.85 6.87
N LEU A 20 3.71 -0.34 7.20
CA LEU A 20 3.45 -0.88 8.52
C LEU A 20 4.26 -0.18 9.59
N ARG A 21 5.49 0.13 9.31
CA ARG A 21 6.32 0.72 10.35
C ARG A 21 6.11 2.20 10.53
N PHE A 22 5.92 2.93 9.46
CA PHE A 22 5.84 4.37 9.54
C PHE A 22 4.51 4.97 9.12
N GLY A 23 3.58 4.19 8.69
CA GLY A 23 2.29 4.70 8.26
C GLY A 23 2.36 5.59 7.02
N VAL A 24 3.31 5.33 6.15
CA VAL A 24 3.52 6.16 4.99
C VAL A 24 2.39 5.98 3.99
N GLN A 25 1.81 7.06 3.52
CA GLN A 25 0.72 6.99 2.57
C GLN A 25 1.20 6.91 1.12
N PRO A 26 0.35 6.53 0.19
CA PRO A 26 0.79 6.21 -1.17
C PRO A 26 1.62 7.27 -1.87
N LYS A 27 1.26 8.54 -1.73
CA LYS A 27 1.98 9.57 -2.44
C LYS A 27 3.42 9.66 -1.97
N LYS A 28 3.64 9.60 -0.68
CA LYS A 28 4.98 9.65 -0.15
C LYS A 28 5.70 8.34 -0.40
N LEU A 29 4.96 7.23 -0.34
CA LEU A 29 5.53 5.93 -0.57
C LEU A 29 6.11 5.85 -1.99
N PHE A 30 5.40 6.42 -2.94
CA PHE A 30 5.87 6.44 -4.32
C PHE A 30 7.16 7.27 -4.41
N ARG A 31 7.18 8.40 -3.72
CA ARG A 31 8.35 9.25 -3.77
C ARG A 31 9.57 8.57 -3.19
N ILE A 32 9.46 7.97 -2.04
CA ILE A 32 10.63 7.34 -1.44
C ILE A 32 11.04 6.09 -2.21
N ALA A 33 10.09 5.40 -2.83
CA ALA A 33 10.44 4.24 -3.64
C ALA A 33 11.20 4.67 -4.88
N LYS A 34 10.84 5.80 -5.45
CA LYS A 34 11.55 6.29 -6.63
C LYS A 34 13.00 6.58 -6.28
N ILE A 35 13.26 7.07 -5.09
CA ILE A 35 14.61 7.36 -4.69
C ILE A 35 15.34 6.07 -4.37
N ALA A 36 14.71 5.17 -3.66
CA ALA A 36 15.36 3.94 -3.25
C ALA A 36 15.70 3.02 -4.42
N PHE A 37 14.86 3.00 -5.42
CA PHE A 37 15.08 2.11 -6.54
C PHE A 37 15.45 2.86 -7.83
N ASP A 38 16.03 4.03 -7.66
CA ASP A 38 16.43 4.82 -8.81
C ASP A 38 17.42 4.02 -9.66
N GLY A 39 17.15 3.94 -10.92
CA GLY A 39 18.00 3.16 -11.81
C GLY A 39 17.67 1.68 -11.89
N GLU A 40 16.86 1.19 -10.96
CA GLU A 40 16.51 -0.21 -11.00
C GLU A 40 15.13 -0.42 -11.59
N TYR A 41 14.21 0.46 -11.32
CA TYR A 41 12.87 0.34 -11.87
C TYR A 41 12.42 1.70 -12.37
N ALA A 42 11.77 1.73 -13.49
CA ALA A 42 11.24 2.98 -14.02
C ALA A 42 10.09 3.44 -13.14
N PRO A 43 9.85 4.73 -13.07
CA PRO A 43 8.74 5.23 -12.24
C PRO A 43 7.39 4.60 -12.56
N GLU A 44 7.14 4.27 -13.83
CA GLU A 44 5.90 3.63 -14.20
C GLU A 44 5.77 2.26 -13.56
N VAL A 45 6.86 1.54 -13.47
CA VAL A 45 6.86 0.19 -12.89
C VAL A 45 6.62 0.32 -11.39
N ILE A 46 7.27 1.30 -10.76
CA ILE A 46 7.09 1.53 -9.33
C ILE A 46 5.63 1.86 -9.06
N TYR A 47 5.03 2.72 -9.90
CA TYR A 47 3.64 3.08 -9.73
C TYR A 47 2.70 1.90 -9.92
N LYS A 48 2.97 1.09 -10.94
CA LYS A 48 2.11 -0.06 -11.23
C LYS A 48 2.03 -0.98 -10.03
N TRP A 49 3.17 -1.29 -9.44
CA TRP A 49 3.17 -2.23 -8.34
C TRP A 49 2.74 -1.60 -7.02
N LEU A 50 2.89 -0.28 -6.89
CA LEU A 50 2.36 0.41 -5.73
C LEU A 50 0.82 0.37 -5.78
N ARG A 51 0.25 0.59 -6.96
CA ARG A 51 -1.18 0.53 -7.10
C ARG A 51 -1.71 -0.84 -6.77
N THR A 52 -1.03 -1.86 -7.27
CA THR A 52 -1.41 -3.24 -6.99
C THR A 52 -1.30 -3.53 -5.50
N PHE A 53 -0.23 -3.04 -4.88
CA PHE A 53 -0.04 -3.27 -3.46
C PHE A 53 -1.17 -2.64 -2.64
N VAL A 54 -1.52 -1.40 -2.94
CA VAL A 54 -2.55 -0.70 -2.20
C VAL A 54 -3.90 -1.41 -2.33
N TRP A 55 -4.25 -1.82 -3.54
CA TRP A 55 -5.51 -2.51 -3.74
C TRP A 55 -5.55 -3.86 -3.03
N ARG A 56 -4.45 -4.59 -3.06
CA ARG A 56 -4.41 -5.86 -2.36
C ARG A 56 -4.44 -5.66 -0.85
N PHE A 57 -3.83 -4.59 -0.36
CA PHE A 57 -3.83 -4.30 1.05
C PHE A 57 -5.26 -4.02 1.52
N PHE A 58 -6.02 -3.23 0.77
CA PHE A 58 -7.39 -2.96 1.14
C PHE A 58 -8.24 -4.23 1.06
N ALA A 59 -8.04 -5.04 0.07
CA ALA A 59 -8.79 -6.27 -0.06
C ALA A 59 -8.58 -7.18 1.15
N GLN A 60 -7.34 -7.25 1.62
CA GLN A 60 -7.06 -8.06 2.79
C GLN A 60 -7.70 -7.46 4.03
N GLN A 61 -7.70 -6.16 4.16
CA GLN A 61 -8.31 -5.53 5.31
C GLN A 61 -9.83 -5.74 5.32
N PHE A 62 -10.45 -5.64 4.18
CA PHE A 62 -11.88 -5.87 4.10
C PHE A 62 -12.23 -7.32 4.40
N LYS A 63 -11.39 -8.23 4.00
CA LYS A 63 -11.64 -9.61 4.32
C LYS A 63 -11.58 -9.78 5.81
N ARG A 64 -10.65 -9.15 6.48
CA ARG A 64 -10.56 -9.27 7.90
C ARG A 64 -11.77 -8.71 8.57
N SER A 65 -12.30 -7.63 8.10
CA SER A 65 -13.46 -7.05 8.74
C SER A 65 -14.70 -7.88 8.52
N CYS A 66 -14.69 -8.76 7.56
CA CYS A 66 -15.83 -9.61 7.35
C CYS A 66 -15.78 -10.88 8.18
N LEU A 67 -14.68 -11.13 8.84
CA LEU A 67 -14.62 -12.34 9.64
C LEU A 67 -15.39 -12.15 10.92
N PRO A 68 -15.87 -13.19 11.42
CA PRO A 68 -16.65 -13.13 12.63
C PRO A 68 -15.72 -12.69 13.69
N ASP A 69 -16.11 -12.18 14.49
CA ASP A 69 -15.46 -11.63 15.43
C ASP A 69 -14.52 -12.16 16.10
N GLY A 70 -14.35 -12.84 16.37
CA GLY A 70 -13.32 -13.28 17.02
C GLY A 70 -12.54 -12.16 17.38
N PRO A 71 -11.61 -12.40 17.92
CA PRO A 71 -10.89 -11.40 18.48
C PRO A 71 -10.25 -10.67 17.52
N LYS A 72 -10.45 -9.73 17.15
CA LYS A 72 -9.89 -9.03 16.30
C LYS A 72 -8.61 -8.73 16.67
N VAL A 73 -8.02 -9.26 17.48
CA VAL A 73 -6.85 -9.00 17.94
C VAL A 73 -5.86 -8.80 16.97
N GLY A 74 -5.63 -9.58 16.24
CA GLY A 74 -4.55 -9.45 15.36
C GLY A 74 -4.66 -8.29 14.43
N SER A 75 -5.80 -8.02 14.07
CA SER A 75 -5.94 -7.05 13.07
C SER A 75 -5.69 -5.68 13.57
N VAL A 76 -5.70 -5.55 14.80
CA VAL A 76 -5.59 -4.29 15.21
C VAL A 76 -4.30 -3.92 15.54
N ALA A 77 -3.50 -4.71 15.71
CA ALA A 77 -2.24 -4.35 16.10
C ALA A 77 -1.36 -3.83 15.09
N VAL A 78 -1.83 -3.51 14.06
CA VAL A 78 -1.02 -3.08 13.02
C VAL A 78 -0.14 -1.94 13.38
N SER A 79 -0.56 -0.99 14.00
CA SER A 79 0.27 0.13 14.26
C SER A 79 0.00 0.69 15.60
N PRO A 80 0.99 0.91 16.37
CA PRO A 80 0.80 1.52 17.65
C PRO A 80 0.24 2.91 17.53
N ARG A 81 0.40 3.51 16.38
CA ARG A 81 -0.14 4.80 16.25
C ARG A 81 -1.50 4.70 15.73
N GLY A 82 -1.96 3.55 15.44
CA GLY A 82 -3.30 3.39 14.94
C GLY A 82 -3.52 3.78 13.53
N ASP A 83 -2.50 4.14 12.86
CA ASP A 83 -2.68 4.58 11.53
C ASP A 83 -3.13 3.54 10.57
N LEU A 84 -2.76 2.34 10.75
CA LEU A 84 -3.11 1.31 9.81
C LEU A 84 -4.19 0.39 10.31
N ARG A 85 -5.12 0.92 11.09
CA ARG A 85 -6.16 0.12 11.50
C ARG A 85 -7.05 -0.13 10.37
N MET A 86 -8.11 -0.75 10.49
CA MET A 86 -9.04 -1.02 9.42
C MET A 86 -9.30 0.23 8.68
N PRO A 87 -9.20 0.27 7.43
CA PRO A 87 -9.45 1.48 6.69
C PRO A 87 -10.93 1.79 6.67
N SER A 88 -11.25 3.02 6.77
CA SER A 88 -12.62 3.45 6.63
C SER A 88 -12.81 3.75 5.14
N ASP A 89 -14.02 3.97 4.73
CA ASP A 89 -14.27 4.33 3.34
C ASP A 89 -13.54 5.62 3.01
N ALA A 90 -13.46 6.54 3.95
CA ALA A 90 -12.77 7.80 3.70
C ALA A 90 -11.28 7.58 3.45
N ALA A 91 -10.68 6.67 4.20
CA ALA A 91 -9.28 6.38 4.02
C ALA A 91 -9.00 5.74 2.67
N VAL A 92 -9.89 4.84 2.26
CA VAL A 92 -9.73 4.18 0.97
C VAL A 92 -9.82 5.22 -0.13
N GLN A 93 -10.80 6.12 -0.06
CA GLN A 93 -10.96 7.14 -1.08
C GLN A 93 -9.74 8.07 -1.13
N LEU A 94 -9.21 8.41 0.02
CA LEU A 94 -8.05 9.27 0.05
C LEU A 94 -6.85 8.60 -0.61
N TRP A 95 -6.62 7.35 -0.33
CA TRP A 95 -5.47 6.65 -0.90
C TRP A 95 -5.62 6.48 -2.40
N ILE A 96 -6.83 6.20 -2.87
CA ILE A 96 -7.07 6.07 -4.30
C ILE A 96 -6.84 7.41 -4.96
N LYS A 97 -7.26 8.50 -4.32
CA LYS A 97 -7.04 9.81 -4.88
C LYS A 97 -5.55 10.10 -4.98
N GLN A 98 -4.78 9.70 -4.00
CA GLN A 98 -3.35 9.91 -4.05
C GLN A 98 -2.71 9.15 -5.22
N LEU A 99 -3.19 7.93 -5.47
CA LEU A 99 -2.69 7.16 -6.60
C LEU A 99 -3.04 7.85 -7.92
N ASP A 100 -4.25 8.39 -8.01
CA ASP A 100 -4.67 9.07 -9.22
C ASP A 100 -3.86 10.37 -9.41
N ASP A 101 -3.53 11.05 -8.33
CA ASP A 101 -2.73 12.26 -8.40
C ASP A 101 -1.34 11.93 -8.96
N ILE A 102 -0.76 10.82 -8.55
CA ILE A 102 0.53 10.42 -9.05
C ILE A 102 0.44 10.15 -10.55
N ARG A 103 -0.61 9.46 -10.96
CA ARG A 103 -0.78 9.12 -12.35
C ARG A 103 -0.89 10.37 -13.21
N GLU A 104 -1.63 11.36 -12.73
CA GLU A 104 -1.77 12.58 -13.47
C GLU A 104 -0.48 13.38 -13.50
N GLU A 105 0.20 13.44 -12.39
CA GLU A 105 1.41 14.20 -12.30
C GLU A 105 2.50 13.67 -13.24
N TYR A 106 2.59 12.37 -13.39
CA TYR A 106 3.61 11.75 -14.20
C TYR A 106 3.11 11.30 -15.56
N HIS A 107 1.85 11.51 -15.83
CA HIS A 107 1.23 11.15 -17.12
C HIS A 107 1.33 9.64 -17.38
N PHE A 108 1.10 8.86 -16.37
CA PHE A 108 1.11 7.39 -16.56
C PHE A 108 -0.21 6.86 -17.20
#